data_cdc7fe8827e7c07c3ce97fdb451a290e
#
_entry.id   cdc7fe8827e7c07c3ce97fdb451a290e
#
_cell.length_a   1.000
_cell.length_b   1.000
_cell.length_c   1.000
_cell.angle_alpha   90.00
_cell.angle_beta   90.00
_cell.angle_gamma   90.00
#
_symmetry.space_group_name_H-M   'P 1'
#
loop_
_entity.id
_entity.type
_entity.pdbx_description
1 polymer ?
#
loop_
_entity_poly.entity_id
_entity_poly.type
_entity_poly.pdbx_seq_one_letter_code
_entity_poly.pdbx_strand_id
1 'polypeptide(L)'
;MSGEHGTRAQLIRLALGPDGSIAPDLFAKAPGRGAWIGVSGEELSKALTKGKLAGLLRRAFKTEKIDIIDDLTGRIDRGLEKAFLDRLGLEARAGHLILGAEKIDSASRSGQVRLLLHASDASADGSGKRDQAWRVGEGAEGSGKGGLKLPVDRDALSAALGRQNAVHVALINQKAADRVMHHLGRWLNFKGCSNAPQDSAASAADLRGNDADISAID
;
A
#
# COMPACT_ATOMS: atom_id res chain seq x y z
N MET A 1 -6.27 16.89 -21.75
CA MET A 1 -5.19 16.22 -20.99
C MET A 1 -5.46 16.48 -19.53
N SER A 2 -6.14 15.58 -18.84
CA SER A 2 -6.47 15.67 -17.42
C SER A 2 -5.30 15.05 -16.64
N GLY A 3 -4.47 15.89 -16.00
CA GLY A 3 -3.51 15.43 -15.01
C GLY A 3 -4.27 15.00 -13.76
N GLU A 4 -4.51 13.72 -13.61
CA GLU A 4 -4.98 13.15 -12.35
C GLU A 4 -3.85 13.28 -11.33
N HIS A 5 -3.89 14.30 -10.52
CA HIS A 5 -3.00 14.47 -9.38
C HIS A 5 -3.49 13.50 -8.29
N GLY A 6 -2.86 12.33 -8.18
CA GLY A 6 -3.04 11.45 -7.02
C GLY A 6 -2.77 12.24 -5.74
N THR A 7 -3.55 11.97 -4.68
CA THR A 7 -3.29 12.61 -3.39
C THR A 7 -1.86 12.29 -2.95
N ARG A 8 -1.13 13.22 -2.32
CA ARG A 8 0.25 13.01 -1.80
C ARG A 8 0.38 11.74 -0.97
N ALA A 9 -0.72 11.29 -0.36
CA ALA A 9 -0.79 10.05 0.38
C ALA A 9 -0.49 8.79 -0.46
N GLN A 10 -0.70 8.85 -1.78
CA GLN A 10 -0.46 7.74 -2.71
C GLN A 10 0.91 7.83 -3.39
N LEU A 11 1.57 8.98 -3.34
CA LEU A 11 2.86 9.19 -3.96
C LEU A 11 4.01 8.59 -3.15
N ILE A 12 5.11 8.30 -3.84
CA ILE A 12 6.36 7.83 -3.25
C ILE A 12 7.36 8.98 -3.30
N ARG A 13 7.90 9.35 -2.15
CA ARG A 13 8.96 10.34 -2.06
C ARG A 13 10.32 9.70 -2.34
N LEU A 14 11.12 10.35 -3.17
CA LEU A 14 12.53 10.08 -3.33
C LEU A 14 13.32 11.21 -2.65
N ALA A 15 14.34 10.87 -1.90
CA ALA A 15 15.20 11.80 -1.21
C ALA A 15 16.61 11.81 -1.85
N LEU A 16 17.25 12.98 -1.83
CA LEU A 16 18.64 13.16 -2.25
C LEU A 16 19.53 13.13 -1.00
N GLY A 17 20.46 12.19 -0.97
CA GLY A 17 21.50 12.11 0.04
C GLY A 17 22.59 13.18 -0.15
N PRO A 18 23.40 13.46 0.88
CA PRO A 18 24.49 14.44 0.81
C PRO A 18 25.60 14.02 -0.17
N ASP A 19 25.74 12.76 -0.46
CA ASP A 19 26.65 12.16 -1.43
C ASP A 19 26.14 12.23 -2.88
N GLY A 20 24.87 12.64 -3.08
CA GLY A 20 24.18 12.65 -4.36
C GLY A 20 23.34 11.40 -4.62
N SER A 21 23.29 10.46 -3.69
CA SER A 21 22.47 9.24 -3.82
C SER A 21 20.98 9.56 -3.79
N ILE A 22 20.21 8.91 -4.67
CA ILE A 22 18.75 8.98 -4.69
C ILE A 22 18.20 7.68 -4.08
N ALA A 23 17.46 7.81 -2.99
CA ALA A 23 16.87 6.68 -2.28
C ALA A 23 15.38 6.89 -1.99
N PRO A 24 14.58 5.82 -1.83
CA PRO A 24 13.18 5.93 -1.47
C PRO A 24 13.03 6.39 -0.01
N ASP A 25 12.16 7.37 0.20
CA ASP A 25 11.75 7.86 1.52
C ASP A 25 10.24 7.66 1.70
N LEU A 26 9.85 6.42 1.93
CA LEU A 26 8.45 5.97 1.95
C LEU A 26 7.61 6.62 3.06
N PHE A 27 8.25 7.16 4.08
CA PHE A 27 7.60 7.81 5.22
C PHE A 27 7.78 9.34 5.23
N ALA A 28 8.42 9.89 4.21
CA ALA A 28 8.71 11.32 4.07
C ALA A 28 9.45 11.92 5.29
N LYS A 29 10.41 11.17 5.84
CA LYS A 29 11.18 11.55 7.04
C LYS A 29 12.56 12.11 6.75
N ALA A 30 13.09 11.88 5.55
CA ALA A 30 14.40 12.40 5.18
C ALA A 30 14.39 13.94 5.16
N PRO A 31 15.42 14.59 5.69
CA PRO A 31 15.53 16.04 5.63
C PRO A 31 15.71 16.54 4.19
N GLY A 32 15.45 17.81 3.98
CA GLY A 32 15.69 18.46 2.70
C GLY A 32 14.57 18.26 1.66
N ARG A 33 14.89 18.64 0.42
CA ARG A 33 13.95 18.57 -0.70
C ARG A 33 13.73 17.11 -1.11
N GLY A 34 12.49 16.76 -1.49
CA GLY A 34 12.12 15.47 -2.06
C GLY A 34 11.51 15.61 -3.45
N ALA A 35 11.60 14.56 -4.23
CA ALA A 35 10.85 14.39 -5.47
C ALA A 35 9.76 13.33 -5.26
N TRP A 36 8.53 13.64 -5.68
CA TRP A 36 7.40 12.74 -5.51
C TRP A 36 7.07 12.07 -6.84
N ILE A 37 6.92 10.74 -6.82
CA ILE A 37 6.58 9.94 -8.00
C ILE A 37 5.25 9.21 -7.75
N GLY A 38 4.37 9.23 -8.76
CA GLY A 38 3.05 8.60 -8.73
C GLY A 38 2.89 7.51 -9.79
N VAL A 39 3.94 6.72 -10.01
CA VAL A 39 3.98 5.70 -11.07
C VAL A 39 4.03 4.29 -10.50
N SER A 40 3.61 3.33 -11.30
CA SER A 40 3.78 1.90 -10.98
C SER A 40 5.25 1.49 -11.04
N GLY A 41 5.58 0.36 -10.42
CA GLY A 41 6.93 -0.21 -10.47
C GLY A 41 7.39 -0.54 -11.90
N GLU A 42 6.45 -0.94 -12.77
CA GLU A 42 6.75 -1.20 -14.18
C GLU A 42 7.11 0.08 -14.93
N GLU A 43 6.34 1.14 -14.76
CA GLU A 43 6.63 2.46 -15.35
C GLU A 43 7.94 3.04 -14.84
N LEU A 44 8.19 2.91 -13.54
CA LEU A 44 9.45 3.33 -12.93
C LEU A 44 10.64 2.57 -13.53
N SER A 45 10.54 1.25 -13.68
CA SER A 45 11.57 0.42 -14.30
C SER A 45 11.84 0.82 -15.75
N LYS A 46 10.77 1.08 -16.52
CA LYS A 46 10.90 1.59 -17.90
C LYS A 46 11.60 2.95 -17.96
N ALA A 47 11.28 3.86 -17.03
CA ALA A 47 11.90 5.18 -16.96
C ALA A 47 13.38 5.12 -16.56
N LEU A 48 13.74 4.18 -15.67
CA LEU A 48 15.12 3.89 -15.31
C LEU A 48 15.93 3.39 -16.51
N THR A 49 15.42 2.37 -17.20
CA THR A 49 16.08 1.77 -18.39
C THR A 49 16.27 2.79 -19.51
N LYS A 50 15.32 3.69 -19.72
CA LYS A 50 15.40 4.75 -20.74
C LYS A 50 16.26 5.96 -20.29
N GLY A 51 16.75 5.99 -19.07
CA GLY A 51 17.51 7.13 -18.51
C GLY A 51 16.66 8.40 -18.26
N LYS A 52 15.34 8.36 -18.48
CA LYS A 52 14.46 9.52 -18.32
C LYS A 52 14.39 9.99 -16.86
N LEU A 53 14.36 9.07 -15.90
CA LEU A 53 14.26 9.39 -14.48
C LEU A 53 15.42 10.29 -14.01
N ALA A 54 16.65 10.00 -14.45
CA ALA A 54 17.81 10.78 -14.06
C ALA A 54 17.69 12.27 -14.45
N GLY A 55 17.21 12.55 -15.68
CA GLY A 55 16.99 13.91 -16.17
C GLY A 55 15.92 14.66 -15.38
N LEU A 56 14.82 13.97 -15.00
CA LEU A 56 13.76 14.53 -14.18
C LEU A 56 14.23 14.87 -12.78
N LEU A 57 14.99 13.95 -12.15
CA LEU A 57 15.51 14.12 -10.80
C LEU A 57 16.58 15.24 -10.73
N ARG A 58 17.46 15.39 -11.74
CA ARG A 58 18.40 16.52 -11.81
C ARG A 58 17.65 17.85 -11.79
N ARG A 59 16.58 17.97 -12.57
CA ARG A 59 15.73 19.17 -12.58
C ARG A 59 15.04 19.41 -11.25
N ALA A 60 14.43 18.36 -10.67
CA ALA A 60 13.70 18.46 -9.41
C ALA A 60 14.61 18.86 -8.24
N PHE A 61 15.79 18.29 -8.14
CA PHE A 61 16.75 18.58 -7.08
C PHE A 61 17.67 19.76 -7.39
N LYS A 62 17.64 20.28 -8.62
CA LYS A 62 18.51 21.39 -9.10
C LYS A 62 20.00 21.05 -8.89
N THR A 63 20.41 19.85 -9.25
CA THR A 63 21.79 19.37 -9.15
C THR A 63 22.13 18.44 -10.31
N GLU A 64 23.36 18.54 -10.80
CA GLU A 64 23.84 17.62 -11.82
C GLU A 64 24.36 16.29 -11.22
N LYS A 65 24.77 16.32 -9.95
CA LYS A 65 25.28 15.17 -9.26
C LYS A 65 24.14 14.38 -8.62
N ILE A 66 23.69 13.35 -9.32
CA ILE A 66 22.77 12.35 -8.77
C ILE A 66 23.29 10.95 -9.10
N ASP A 67 23.14 10.06 -8.15
CA ASP A 67 23.41 8.64 -8.27
C ASP A 67 22.15 7.88 -7.82
N ILE A 68 21.50 7.18 -8.75
CA ILE A 68 20.30 6.41 -8.45
C ILE A 68 20.77 5.07 -7.93
N ILE A 69 20.39 4.75 -6.69
CA ILE A 69 20.76 3.48 -6.07
C ILE A 69 20.33 2.29 -6.91
N ASP A 70 21.10 1.22 -6.87
CA ASP A 70 20.77 -0.03 -7.51
C ASP A 70 19.44 -0.58 -7.00
N ASP A 71 18.70 -1.21 -7.90
CA ASP A 71 17.39 -1.83 -7.59
C ASP A 71 16.41 -0.89 -6.88
N LEU A 72 16.34 0.38 -7.31
CA LEU A 72 15.41 1.37 -6.74
C LEU A 72 13.96 0.84 -6.71
N THR A 73 13.51 0.23 -7.81
CA THR A 73 12.15 -0.34 -7.91
C THR A 73 11.91 -1.45 -6.89
N GLY A 74 12.82 -2.41 -6.78
CA GLY A 74 12.69 -3.50 -5.81
C GLY A 74 12.80 -3.00 -4.36
N ARG A 75 13.62 -1.99 -4.09
CA ARG A 75 13.70 -1.37 -2.75
C ARG A 75 12.40 -0.69 -2.36
N ILE A 76 11.72 -0.01 -3.31
CA ILE A 76 10.41 0.57 -3.08
C ILE A 76 9.38 -0.52 -2.80
N ASP A 77 9.31 -1.55 -3.63
CA ASP A 77 8.36 -2.67 -3.49
C ASP A 77 8.50 -3.34 -2.12
N ARG A 78 9.70 -3.80 -1.77
CA ARG A 78 9.97 -4.40 -0.45
C ARG A 78 9.70 -3.45 0.72
N GLY A 79 9.99 -2.18 0.54
CA GLY A 79 9.73 -1.18 1.58
C GLY A 79 8.24 -0.93 1.81
N LEU A 80 7.41 -0.91 0.74
CA LEU A 80 5.95 -0.79 0.83
C LEU A 80 5.31 -2.04 1.42
N GLU A 81 5.75 -3.23 0.99
CA GLU A 81 5.37 -4.51 1.59
C GLU A 81 5.63 -4.51 3.10
N LYS A 82 6.86 -4.19 3.48
CA LYS A 82 7.25 -4.12 4.89
C LYS A 82 6.39 -3.12 5.67
N ALA A 83 6.14 -1.93 5.12
CA ALA A 83 5.31 -0.92 5.77
C ALA A 83 3.87 -1.41 6.00
N PHE A 84 3.30 -2.15 5.04
CA PHE A 84 2.00 -2.79 5.17
C PHE A 84 2.00 -3.88 6.26
N LEU A 85 2.96 -4.81 6.21
CA LEU A 85 3.06 -5.92 7.16
C LEU A 85 3.33 -5.43 8.59
N ASP A 86 4.22 -4.44 8.76
CA ASP A 86 4.49 -3.80 10.06
C ASP A 86 3.21 -3.16 10.63
N ARG A 87 2.43 -2.46 9.79
CA ARG A 87 1.16 -1.87 10.21
C ARG A 87 0.17 -2.95 10.65
N LEU A 88 0.03 -4.00 9.87
CA LEU A 88 -0.86 -5.11 10.19
C LEU A 88 -0.49 -5.76 11.53
N GLY A 89 0.81 -5.98 11.77
CA GLY A 89 1.33 -6.49 13.04
C GLY A 89 1.06 -5.56 14.23
N LEU A 90 1.12 -4.23 14.04
CA LEU A 90 0.76 -3.24 15.07
C LEU A 90 -0.74 -3.33 15.42
N GLU A 91 -1.62 -3.42 14.43
CA GLU A 91 -3.06 -3.53 14.66
C GLU A 91 -3.42 -4.89 15.31
N ALA A 92 -2.67 -5.96 15.01
CA ALA A 92 -2.83 -7.25 15.69
C ALA A 92 -2.52 -7.16 17.19
N ARG A 93 -1.39 -6.51 17.54
CA ARG A 93 -1.02 -6.29 18.96
C ARG A 93 -2.00 -5.38 19.70
N ALA A 94 -2.65 -4.46 18.99
CA ALA A 94 -3.69 -3.59 19.53
C ALA A 94 -5.06 -4.29 19.68
N GLY A 95 -5.19 -5.57 19.29
CA GLY A 95 -6.43 -6.33 19.41
C GLY A 95 -7.49 -5.99 18.36
N HIS A 96 -7.11 -5.34 17.27
CA HIS A 96 -8.04 -4.93 16.21
C HIS A 96 -8.26 -6.00 15.14
N LEU A 97 -7.54 -7.14 15.22
CA LEU A 97 -7.61 -8.24 14.26
C LEU A 97 -8.26 -9.48 14.85
N ILE A 98 -9.00 -10.17 14.00
CA ILE A 98 -9.48 -11.53 14.24
C ILE A 98 -8.80 -12.47 13.25
N LEU A 99 -8.32 -13.62 13.75
CA LEU A 99 -7.69 -14.69 13.01
C LEU A 99 -8.43 -15.99 13.27
N GLY A 100 -8.37 -16.92 12.32
CA GLY A 100 -9.02 -18.22 12.37
C GLY A 100 -10.40 -18.20 11.74
N ALA A 101 -10.67 -19.20 10.89
CA ALA A 101 -11.81 -19.23 9.99
C ALA A 101 -13.16 -19.08 10.73
N GLU A 102 -13.38 -19.86 11.76
CA GLU A 102 -14.65 -19.86 12.53
C GLU A 102 -14.89 -18.51 13.24
N LYS A 103 -13.83 -17.91 13.81
CA LYS A 103 -13.92 -16.60 14.49
C LYS A 103 -14.22 -15.49 13.51
N ILE A 104 -13.59 -15.54 12.32
CA ILE A 104 -13.84 -14.59 11.25
C ILE A 104 -15.28 -14.71 10.75
N ASP A 105 -15.75 -15.94 10.51
CA ASP A 105 -17.12 -16.20 10.06
C ASP A 105 -18.16 -15.70 11.07
N SER A 106 -17.95 -15.92 12.37
CA SER A 106 -18.82 -15.41 13.44
C SER A 106 -18.82 -13.89 13.51
N ALA A 107 -17.65 -13.25 13.50
CA ALA A 107 -17.53 -11.79 13.52
C ALA A 107 -18.10 -11.13 12.25
N SER A 108 -17.94 -11.79 11.11
CA SER A 108 -18.49 -11.33 9.82
C SER A 108 -20.01 -11.33 9.87
N ARG A 109 -20.64 -12.46 10.27
CA ARG A 109 -22.11 -12.58 10.36
C ARG A 109 -22.73 -11.61 11.37
N SER A 110 -22.00 -11.24 12.42
CA SER A 110 -22.45 -10.25 13.42
C SER A 110 -22.18 -8.79 13.00
N GLY A 111 -21.73 -8.53 11.77
CA GLY A 111 -21.51 -7.18 11.25
C GLY A 111 -20.33 -6.42 11.89
N GLN A 112 -19.41 -7.13 12.54
CA GLN A 112 -18.24 -6.52 13.21
C GLN A 112 -17.08 -6.25 12.27
N VAL A 113 -16.97 -6.96 11.13
CA VAL A 113 -15.83 -6.88 10.22
C VAL A 113 -15.89 -5.60 9.39
N ARG A 114 -14.79 -4.86 9.36
CA ARG A 114 -14.63 -3.62 8.58
C ARG A 114 -13.75 -3.82 7.35
N LEU A 115 -12.83 -4.78 7.43
CA LEU A 115 -11.95 -5.13 6.33
C LEU A 115 -11.62 -6.63 6.42
N LEU A 116 -11.72 -7.33 5.30
CA LEU A 116 -11.37 -8.74 5.17
C LEU A 116 -10.24 -8.89 4.18
N LEU A 117 -9.19 -9.61 4.56
CA LEU A 117 -7.98 -9.82 3.77
C LEU A 117 -7.71 -11.32 3.63
N HIS A 118 -7.25 -11.73 2.45
CA HIS A 118 -6.90 -13.11 2.14
C HIS A 118 -5.46 -13.18 1.61
N ALA A 119 -4.68 -14.14 2.08
CA ALA A 119 -3.36 -14.43 1.53
C ALA A 119 -3.46 -14.77 0.03
N SER A 120 -2.38 -14.55 -0.71
CA SER A 120 -2.32 -14.84 -2.15
C SER A 120 -2.57 -16.32 -2.47
N ASP A 121 -2.18 -17.20 -1.57
CA ASP A 121 -2.33 -18.67 -1.65
C ASP A 121 -3.59 -19.19 -0.93
N ALA A 122 -4.50 -18.30 -0.50
CA ALA A 122 -5.78 -18.70 0.05
C ALA A 122 -6.61 -19.45 -1.00
N SER A 123 -7.24 -20.55 -0.61
CA SER A 123 -8.12 -21.30 -1.50
C SER A 123 -9.37 -20.50 -1.87
N ALA A 124 -9.87 -20.67 -3.09
CA ALA A 124 -11.11 -20.01 -3.53
C ALA A 124 -12.31 -20.36 -2.63
N ASP A 125 -12.43 -21.61 -2.22
CA ASP A 125 -13.49 -22.07 -1.29
C ASP A 125 -13.36 -21.38 0.07
N GLY A 126 -12.13 -21.35 0.63
CA GLY A 126 -11.85 -20.67 1.89
C GLY A 126 -12.20 -19.19 1.87
N SER A 127 -11.75 -18.46 0.83
CA SER A 127 -12.06 -17.05 0.67
C SER A 127 -13.56 -16.83 0.46
N GLY A 128 -14.18 -17.60 -0.45
CA GLY A 128 -15.60 -17.48 -0.76
C GLY A 128 -16.53 -17.64 0.44
N LYS A 129 -16.22 -18.58 1.35
CA LYS A 129 -16.97 -18.78 2.59
C LYS A 129 -16.91 -17.56 3.52
N ARG A 130 -15.72 -16.95 3.68
CA ARG A 130 -15.55 -15.74 4.51
C ARG A 130 -16.21 -14.52 3.87
N ASP A 131 -16.10 -14.40 2.56
CA ASP A 131 -16.77 -13.33 1.79
C ASP A 131 -18.29 -13.41 1.91
N GLN A 132 -18.84 -14.62 1.81
CA GLN A 132 -20.28 -14.84 2.00
C GLN A 132 -20.71 -14.49 3.42
N ALA A 133 -19.97 -14.93 4.44
CA ALA A 133 -20.28 -14.59 5.83
C ALA A 133 -20.26 -13.08 6.06
N TRP A 134 -19.31 -12.36 5.43
CA TRP A 134 -19.23 -10.91 5.52
C TRP A 134 -20.42 -10.21 4.84
N ARG A 135 -20.79 -10.64 3.63
CA ARG A 135 -21.99 -10.10 2.95
C ARG A 135 -23.27 -10.31 3.76
N VAL A 136 -23.45 -11.49 4.35
CA VAL A 136 -24.61 -11.79 5.21
C VAL A 136 -24.67 -10.82 6.40
N GLY A 137 -23.55 -10.60 7.08
CA GLY A 137 -23.51 -9.71 8.24
C GLY A 137 -23.74 -8.22 7.92
N GLU A 138 -23.56 -7.82 6.66
CA GLU A 138 -23.82 -6.45 6.19
C GLU A 138 -25.14 -6.30 5.43
N GLY A 139 -25.92 -7.37 5.26
CA GLY A 139 -27.13 -7.35 4.44
C GLY A 139 -26.86 -7.06 2.96
N ALA A 140 -25.68 -7.47 2.48
CA ALA A 140 -25.15 -7.18 1.14
C ALA A 140 -25.04 -8.45 0.27
N GLU A 141 -25.91 -9.43 0.48
CA GLU A 141 -25.98 -10.65 -0.33
C GLU A 141 -26.22 -10.29 -1.81
N GLY A 142 -25.51 -10.97 -2.68
CA GLY A 142 -25.57 -10.68 -4.13
C GLY A 142 -24.76 -9.48 -4.62
N SER A 143 -24.17 -8.66 -3.74
CA SER A 143 -23.38 -7.49 -4.12
C SER A 143 -22.02 -7.83 -4.78
N GLY A 144 -21.55 -9.06 -4.66
CA GLY A 144 -20.19 -9.44 -5.07
C GLY A 144 -19.08 -8.95 -4.14
N LYS A 145 -19.43 -8.22 -3.04
CA LYS A 145 -18.43 -7.77 -2.06
C LYS A 145 -17.61 -8.93 -1.52
N GLY A 146 -16.30 -8.79 -1.46
CA GLY A 146 -15.38 -9.78 -0.93
C GLY A 146 -14.16 -9.17 -0.30
N GLY A 147 -13.40 -10.00 0.42
CA GLY A 147 -12.12 -9.61 0.99
C GLY A 147 -11.07 -9.36 -0.10
N LEU A 148 -10.09 -8.55 0.23
CA LEU A 148 -8.99 -8.24 -0.67
C LEU A 148 -7.97 -9.37 -0.67
N LYS A 149 -7.62 -9.86 -1.86
CA LYS A 149 -6.53 -10.81 -2.04
C LYS A 149 -5.20 -10.04 -2.00
N LEU A 150 -4.36 -10.40 -1.03
CA LEU A 150 -3.07 -9.78 -0.80
C LEU A 150 -2.02 -10.30 -1.79
N PRO A 151 -0.99 -9.52 -2.13
CA PRO A 151 0.13 -9.99 -2.92
C PRO A 151 1.17 -10.77 -2.09
N VAL A 152 0.89 -11.10 -0.84
CA VAL A 152 1.71 -11.95 0.06
C VAL A 152 0.98 -13.24 0.41
N ASP A 153 1.76 -14.30 0.63
CA ASP A 153 1.27 -15.61 1.03
C ASP A 153 1.02 -15.70 2.55
N ARG A 154 0.52 -16.88 2.98
CA ARG A 154 0.28 -17.17 4.39
C ARG A 154 1.54 -17.15 5.24
N ASP A 155 2.70 -17.46 4.67
CA ASP A 155 3.95 -17.52 5.42
C ASP A 155 4.41 -16.10 5.81
N ALA A 156 4.37 -15.17 4.86
CA ALA A 156 4.65 -13.76 5.11
C ALA A 156 3.65 -13.15 6.10
N LEU A 157 2.34 -13.45 5.96
CA LEU A 157 1.31 -13.01 6.91
C LEU A 157 1.54 -13.59 8.30
N SER A 158 1.84 -14.88 8.38
CA SER A 158 2.09 -15.59 9.66
C SER A 158 3.27 -14.98 10.39
N ALA A 159 4.37 -14.73 9.67
CA ALA A 159 5.56 -14.07 10.22
C ALA A 159 5.24 -12.67 10.76
N ALA A 160 4.55 -11.84 9.98
CA ALA A 160 4.18 -10.47 10.36
C ALA A 160 3.26 -10.41 11.59
N LEU A 161 2.37 -11.38 11.74
CA LEU A 161 1.39 -11.45 12.82
C LEU A 161 1.89 -12.22 14.04
N GLY A 162 3.05 -12.88 13.96
CA GLY A 162 3.56 -13.76 15.01
C GLY A 162 2.61 -14.94 15.29
N ARG A 163 2.00 -15.49 14.25
CA ARG A 163 1.01 -16.58 14.31
C ARG A 163 1.33 -17.65 13.28
N GLN A 164 0.86 -18.86 13.53
CA GLN A 164 0.95 -19.92 12.54
C GLN A 164 -0.29 -19.92 11.64
N ASN A 165 -0.09 -20.18 10.34
CA ASN A 165 -1.15 -20.41 9.35
C ASN A 165 -2.19 -19.27 9.25
N ALA A 166 -1.71 -18.02 9.15
CA ALA A 166 -2.56 -16.85 8.95
C ALA A 166 -2.93 -16.72 7.46
N VAL A 167 -4.05 -17.32 7.05
CA VAL A 167 -4.55 -17.30 5.66
C VAL A 167 -5.57 -16.19 5.43
N HIS A 168 -6.42 -15.94 6.43
CA HIS A 168 -7.45 -14.92 6.41
C HIS A 168 -7.32 -14.02 7.64
N VAL A 169 -7.55 -12.73 7.44
CA VAL A 169 -7.44 -11.71 8.49
C VAL A 169 -8.66 -10.80 8.41
N ALA A 170 -9.36 -10.61 9.51
CA ALA A 170 -10.45 -9.64 9.60
C ALA A 170 -10.09 -8.52 10.56
N LEU A 171 -10.29 -7.26 10.14
CA LEU A 171 -10.19 -6.09 11.01
C LEU A 171 -11.59 -5.68 11.48
N ILE A 172 -11.73 -5.43 12.78
CA ILE A 172 -13.01 -5.08 13.42
C ILE A 172 -13.11 -3.63 13.87
N ASN A 173 -12.04 -2.87 13.73
CA ASN A 173 -11.99 -1.44 14.04
C ASN A 173 -11.83 -0.63 12.74
N GLN A 174 -12.73 0.33 12.48
CA GLN A 174 -12.71 1.12 11.24
C GLN A 174 -11.39 1.91 11.07
N LYS A 175 -10.94 2.61 12.11
CA LYS A 175 -9.70 3.40 12.02
C LYS A 175 -8.47 2.51 11.78
N ALA A 176 -8.46 1.28 12.32
CA ALA A 176 -7.43 0.30 12.05
C ALA A 176 -7.48 -0.17 10.60
N ALA A 177 -8.68 -0.44 10.07
CA ALA A 177 -8.89 -0.80 8.68
C ALA A 177 -8.39 0.31 7.74
N ASP A 178 -8.72 1.57 8.01
CA ASP A 178 -8.29 2.72 7.20
C ASP A 178 -6.76 2.85 7.18
N ARG A 179 -6.10 2.70 8.35
CA ARG A 179 -4.62 2.74 8.41
C ARG A 179 -3.96 1.59 7.64
N VAL A 180 -4.52 0.39 7.74
CA VAL A 180 -4.02 -0.78 6.97
C VAL A 180 -4.23 -0.56 5.48
N MET A 181 -5.42 -0.09 5.08
CA MET A 181 -5.75 0.20 3.69
C MET A 181 -4.89 1.30 3.09
N HIS A 182 -4.51 2.32 3.87
CA HIS A 182 -3.58 3.35 3.43
C HIS A 182 -2.23 2.75 2.98
N HIS A 183 -1.63 1.86 3.78
CA HIS A 183 -0.37 1.20 3.42
C HIS A 183 -0.54 0.20 2.29
N LEU A 184 -1.60 -0.61 2.33
CA LEU A 184 -1.91 -1.59 1.28
C LEU A 184 -2.18 -0.91 -0.06
N GLY A 185 -2.98 0.16 -0.07
CA GLY A 185 -3.33 0.90 -1.28
C GLY A 185 -2.10 1.48 -1.98
N ARG A 186 -1.16 2.08 -1.23
CA ARG A 186 0.12 2.56 -1.80
C ARG A 186 0.90 1.43 -2.47
N TRP A 187 0.95 0.27 -1.82
CA TRP A 187 1.65 -0.88 -2.36
C TRP A 187 0.96 -1.46 -3.60
N LEU A 188 -0.37 -1.64 -3.56
CA LEU A 188 -1.14 -2.11 -4.71
C LEU A 188 -1.03 -1.16 -5.92
N ASN A 189 -1.07 0.16 -5.69
CA ASN A 189 -0.83 1.14 -6.75
C ASN A 189 0.55 0.98 -7.39
N PHE A 190 1.57 0.80 -6.56
CA PHE A 190 2.92 0.55 -7.06
C PHE A 190 3.04 -0.77 -7.83
N LYS A 191 2.30 -1.81 -7.42
CA LYS A 191 2.20 -3.10 -8.14
C LYS A 191 1.40 -2.99 -9.45
N GLY A 192 0.78 -1.85 -9.75
CA GLY A 192 -0.09 -1.68 -10.92
C GLY A 192 -1.46 -2.36 -10.79
N CYS A 193 -1.88 -2.69 -9.57
CA CYS A 193 -3.17 -3.30 -9.31
C CYS A 193 -4.24 -2.21 -9.20
N SER A 194 -5.08 -2.05 -10.23
CA SER A 194 -6.11 -1.00 -10.36
C SER A 194 -7.27 -1.07 -9.35
N ASN A 195 -7.26 -2.01 -8.43
CA ASN A 195 -8.32 -2.23 -7.44
C ASN A 195 -8.03 -1.66 -6.05
N ALA A 196 -7.10 -0.71 -5.92
CA ALA A 196 -6.98 0.03 -4.67
C ALA A 196 -8.24 0.89 -4.49
N PRO A 197 -8.95 0.82 -3.34
CA PRO A 197 -10.09 1.70 -3.08
C PRO A 197 -9.63 3.14 -3.24
N GLN A 198 -10.32 3.89 -4.09
CA GLN A 198 -10.14 5.34 -4.16
C GLN A 198 -10.74 5.90 -2.88
N ASP A 199 -9.90 6.36 -1.95
CA ASP A 199 -10.35 7.08 -0.77
C ASP A 199 -11.13 8.32 -1.21
N SER A 200 -12.43 8.29 -1.02
CA SER A 200 -13.29 9.44 -1.12
C SER A 200 -12.99 10.36 0.07
N ALA A 201 -12.44 11.55 -0.25
CA ALA A 201 -12.40 12.73 0.58
C ALA A 201 -11.53 12.68 1.88
N ALA A 202 -10.22 12.89 1.71
CA ALA A 202 -9.46 13.60 2.73
C ALA A 202 -9.24 15.04 2.26
N SER A 203 -9.82 15.97 3.02
CA SER A 203 -9.77 17.41 2.85
C SER A 203 -8.38 17.95 2.48
N ALA A 204 -8.33 18.70 1.39
CA ALA A 204 -7.19 19.50 0.99
C ALA A 204 -7.04 20.69 1.95
N ALA A 205 -6.32 20.51 3.03
CA ALA A 205 -5.82 21.60 3.85
C ALA A 205 -4.41 21.28 4.31
N ASP A 206 -3.51 22.13 3.83
CA ASP A 206 -2.21 22.43 4.42
C ASP A 206 -1.08 21.40 4.26
N LEU A 207 -0.27 21.60 3.20
CA LEU A 207 1.18 21.39 3.24
C LEU A 207 1.84 22.13 2.05
N ARG A 208 2.09 23.42 2.21
CA ARG A 208 3.02 24.17 1.36
C ARG A 208 4.44 23.82 1.80
N GLY A 209 4.93 22.68 1.31
CA GLY A 209 6.33 22.29 1.40
C GLY A 209 7.01 22.48 0.05
N ASN A 210 8.26 22.90 0.04
CA ASN A 210 9.10 23.23 -1.12
C ASN A 210 9.57 21.97 -1.90
N ASP A 211 8.63 21.06 -2.22
CA ASP A 211 8.88 19.78 -2.90
C ASP A 211 8.46 19.86 -4.38
N ALA A 212 9.21 19.18 -5.25
CA ALA A 212 8.86 19.06 -6.66
C ALA A 212 8.03 17.79 -6.91
N ASP A 213 6.91 17.93 -7.62
CA ASP A 213 6.06 16.82 -8.05
C ASP A 213 6.50 16.35 -9.44
N ILE A 214 6.76 15.04 -9.57
CA ILE A 214 7.07 14.37 -10.84
C ILE A 214 6.00 13.30 -11.04
N SER A 215 4.77 13.72 -11.31
CA SER A 215 3.62 12.82 -11.43
C SER A 215 3.42 12.20 -12.82
N ALA A 216 4.22 12.57 -13.81
CA ALA A 216 4.14 12.02 -15.16
C ALA A 216 5.51 11.66 -15.71
N ILE A 217 5.73 10.40 -15.97
CA ILE A 217 6.86 9.87 -16.75
C ILE A 217 6.25 9.33 -18.06
N ASP A 218 6.13 10.21 -19.08
CA ASP A 218 5.83 9.85 -20.47
C ASP A 218 7.08 9.36 -21.19
#